data_93cd5b6cea97970774287977e2ec7917
#
_entry.id   93cd5b6cea97970774287977e2ec7917
#
_cell.length_a   1.000
_cell.length_b   1.000
_cell.length_c   1.000
_cell.angle_alpha   90.00
_cell.angle_beta   90.00
_cell.angle_gamma   90.00
#
_symmetry.space_group_name_H-M   'P 1'
#
loop_
_entity.id
_entity.type
_entity.pdbx_description
1 polymer ?
#
loop_
_entity_poly.entity_id
_entity_poly.type
_entity_poly.pdbx_seq_one_letter_code
_entity_poly.pdbx_strand_id
1 'polypeptide(L)'
;PVNIEILEKCRSWIKQHIFSIDKLVQIDLGKKDYLKIFFEVFEVNEEDNKNRELFIQEDNRYIYPNIYNKSEYIINVKKKVYEDTYGLPYYGINMNRKKPFLKIKTRKTFIPYLLDMDKALLQKQFFEYLMSLAVNGKNNIYIDIKNYRIRAYSDQDERKDFSEISSGYYLRIQKGKELEIQVQDNIVDYQNKLLLNFYYQDFFKMNVENYPEYTKDIGIHLKRTSVGRLINEIFFSKYLLTNYFTDASDISVKDSVLKRTIVMYRNVIFDWIYKGIDNNFELAERRFSLDLIKNALINNYTLRAMTQLNLHWSFKDYFTELKQQGGEKMAEIATEIRESIKERVTSKEEVKMPINDKEYYYAVGQIAAYFISLSKAGKKSQSMINLVINISDDRVLKERLIQLYKKYNYAIDHYNVRFKNLFAMILGYKPAAQTDRQTKDEMILFGYMDSNSIYTKKEENN
;
A
#
# COMPACT_ATOMS: atom_id res chain seq x y z
N PRO A 1 13.21 -14.49 -50.42
CA PRO A 1 14.06 -13.69 -51.31
C PRO A 1 13.83 -12.22 -51.02
N VAL A 2 14.92 -11.51 -50.69
CA VAL A 2 14.88 -10.07 -50.50
C VAL A 2 14.44 -9.47 -51.85
N ASN A 3 13.40 -8.66 -51.82
CA ASN A 3 13.04 -7.88 -53.01
C ASN A 3 14.10 -6.80 -53.20
N ILE A 4 15.11 -7.07 -54.06
CA ILE A 4 16.26 -6.22 -54.31
C ILE A 4 15.83 -4.86 -54.84
N GLU A 5 14.79 -4.83 -55.63
CA GLU A 5 14.25 -3.57 -56.19
C GLU A 5 13.70 -2.65 -55.10
N ILE A 6 12.97 -3.17 -54.13
CA ILE A 6 12.46 -2.42 -52.99
C ILE A 6 13.63 -1.91 -52.13
N LEU A 7 14.62 -2.76 -51.89
CA LEU A 7 15.80 -2.38 -51.12
C LEU A 7 16.57 -1.20 -51.78
N GLU A 8 16.75 -1.26 -53.10
CA GLU A 8 17.46 -0.19 -53.83
C GLU A 8 16.64 1.11 -53.86
N LYS A 9 15.32 1.03 -53.96
CA LYS A 9 14.44 2.21 -53.82
C LYS A 9 14.59 2.86 -52.44
N CYS A 10 14.49 2.10 -51.36
CA CYS A 10 14.68 2.63 -50.00
C CYS A 10 16.10 3.21 -49.82
N ARG A 11 17.13 2.51 -50.30
CA ARG A 11 18.51 2.96 -50.24
C ARG A 11 18.75 4.25 -50.99
N SER A 12 18.19 4.38 -52.16
CA SER A 12 18.27 5.60 -53.00
C SER A 12 17.61 6.79 -52.29
N TRP A 13 16.44 6.55 -51.72
CA TRP A 13 15.73 7.59 -50.95
C TRP A 13 16.57 8.03 -49.74
N ILE A 14 17.13 7.11 -48.95
CA ILE A 14 18.00 7.42 -47.82
C ILE A 14 19.19 8.28 -48.27
N LYS A 15 19.91 7.86 -49.32
CA LYS A 15 21.05 8.59 -49.81
C LYS A 15 20.71 10.02 -50.26
N GLN A 16 19.52 10.21 -50.82
CA GLN A 16 19.07 11.51 -51.32
C GLN A 16 18.64 12.45 -50.19
N HIS A 17 18.07 11.91 -49.11
CA HIS A 17 17.36 12.73 -48.11
C HIS A 17 18.01 12.74 -46.70
N ILE A 18 18.96 11.86 -46.40
CA ILE A 18 19.48 11.69 -45.04
C ILE A 18 20.12 12.99 -44.50
N PHE A 19 20.75 13.79 -45.31
CA PHE A 19 21.40 15.04 -44.90
C PHE A 19 20.45 16.25 -44.83
N SER A 20 19.19 16.08 -45.21
CA SER A 20 18.15 17.11 -45.16
C SER A 20 16.90 16.65 -44.42
N ILE A 21 17.01 15.55 -43.64
CA ILE A 21 15.87 14.93 -42.97
C ILE A 21 15.30 15.82 -41.88
N ASP A 22 16.13 16.63 -41.23
CA ASP A 22 15.74 17.62 -40.24
C ASP A 22 14.74 18.65 -40.83
N LYS A 23 14.94 19.03 -42.07
CA LYS A 23 14.06 19.98 -42.81
C LYS A 23 12.77 19.29 -43.24
N LEU A 24 12.84 18.03 -43.64
CA LEU A 24 11.69 17.26 -44.09
C LEU A 24 10.70 16.94 -42.95
N VAL A 25 11.21 16.63 -41.77
CA VAL A 25 10.40 16.16 -40.63
C VAL A 25 10.30 17.23 -39.51
N GLN A 26 10.91 18.40 -39.69
CA GLN A 26 10.93 19.54 -38.74
C GLN A 26 11.39 19.11 -37.33
N ILE A 27 12.43 18.28 -37.24
CA ILE A 27 13.01 17.78 -36.00
C ILE A 27 14.30 18.52 -35.65
N ASP A 28 14.54 18.67 -34.35
CA ASP A 28 15.79 19.22 -33.83
C ASP A 28 16.81 18.08 -33.64
N LEU A 29 17.77 17.99 -34.55
CA LEU A 29 18.88 17.03 -34.49
C LEU A 29 19.86 17.27 -33.32
N GLY A 30 19.73 18.38 -32.60
CA GLY A 30 20.53 18.64 -31.38
C GLY A 30 20.11 17.79 -30.18
N LYS A 31 18.93 17.21 -30.20
CA LYS A 31 18.47 16.27 -29.17
C LYS A 31 19.09 14.90 -29.41
N LYS A 32 19.51 14.25 -28.30
CA LYS A 32 20.05 12.88 -28.33
C LYS A 32 18.92 11.84 -28.42
N ASP A 33 18.07 11.95 -29.41
CA ASP A 33 16.97 11.03 -29.67
C ASP A 33 17.25 10.12 -30.87
N TYR A 34 16.54 9.01 -30.94
CA TYR A 34 16.63 8.09 -32.07
C TYR A 34 15.52 8.41 -33.07
N LEU A 35 15.89 8.60 -34.34
CA LEU A 35 14.96 8.68 -35.46
C LEU A 35 14.79 7.29 -36.07
N LYS A 36 13.56 6.78 -36.15
CA LYS A 36 13.20 5.57 -36.88
C LYS A 36 12.42 5.95 -38.13
N ILE A 37 12.91 5.51 -39.28
CA ILE A 37 12.27 5.74 -40.56
C ILE A 37 11.63 4.45 -41.03
N PHE A 38 10.34 4.50 -41.33
CA PHE A 38 9.58 3.40 -41.90
C PHE A 38 9.21 3.75 -43.33
N PHE A 39 9.34 2.79 -44.25
CA PHE A 39 9.00 2.96 -45.66
C PHE A 39 7.68 2.24 -45.95
N GLU A 40 6.72 2.97 -46.47
CA GLU A 40 5.54 2.41 -47.16
C GLU A 40 5.91 2.18 -48.62
N VAL A 41 6.04 0.90 -48.97
CA VAL A 41 6.56 0.51 -50.30
C VAL A 41 5.44 0.25 -51.30
N PHE A 42 4.28 -0.12 -50.81
CA PHE A 42 3.06 -0.39 -51.58
C PHE A 42 2.03 0.69 -51.30
N GLU A 43 1.21 1.02 -52.30
CA GLU A 43 0.09 1.93 -52.10
C GLU A 43 -0.87 1.40 -51.04
N VAL A 44 -1.35 2.29 -50.20
CA VAL A 44 -2.25 1.96 -49.07
C VAL A 44 -3.64 1.73 -49.65
N ASN A 45 -3.97 0.50 -49.96
CA ASN A 45 -5.34 0.05 -50.23
C ASN A 45 -5.89 -0.61 -48.96
N GLU A 46 -7.10 -0.26 -48.54
CA GLU A 46 -7.73 -0.75 -47.29
C GLU A 46 -7.84 -2.28 -47.21
N GLU A 47 -7.83 -3.01 -48.36
CA GLU A 47 -7.93 -4.46 -48.42
C GLU A 47 -6.59 -5.21 -48.48
N ASP A 48 -5.48 -4.54 -48.74
CA ASP A 48 -4.18 -5.18 -49.01
C ASP A 48 -3.10 -4.74 -48.01
N ASN A 49 -2.94 -5.54 -46.97
CA ASN A 49 -1.98 -5.30 -45.88
C ASN A 49 -0.51 -5.64 -46.28
N LYS A 50 -0.11 -5.49 -47.54
CA LYS A 50 1.20 -5.88 -48.07
C LYS A 50 2.38 -5.21 -47.34
N ASN A 51 2.24 -3.94 -46.97
CA ASN A 51 3.29 -3.25 -46.20
C ASN A 51 3.47 -3.86 -44.80
N ARG A 52 2.36 -4.27 -44.16
CA ARG A 52 2.39 -4.94 -42.86
C ARG A 52 2.99 -6.34 -42.96
N GLU A 53 2.62 -7.09 -43.99
CA GLU A 53 3.18 -8.42 -44.21
C GLU A 53 4.68 -8.37 -44.49
N LEU A 54 5.12 -7.43 -45.31
CA LEU A 54 6.53 -7.20 -45.56
C LEU A 54 7.28 -6.85 -44.25
N PHE A 55 6.72 -5.95 -43.45
CA PHE A 55 7.31 -5.58 -42.16
C PHE A 55 7.42 -6.79 -41.23
N ILE A 56 6.37 -7.61 -41.12
CA ILE A 56 6.37 -8.81 -40.29
C ILE A 56 7.42 -9.82 -40.79
N GLN A 57 7.53 -10.01 -42.10
CA GLN A 57 8.54 -10.90 -42.68
C GLN A 57 9.95 -10.46 -42.38
N GLU A 58 10.25 -9.17 -42.50
CA GLU A 58 11.59 -8.63 -42.22
C GLU A 58 11.88 -8.59 -40.70
N ASP A 59 10.89 -8.30 -39.86
CA ASP A 59 11.04 -8.37 -38.41
C ASP A 59 11.33 -9.82 -37.95
N ASN A 60 10.61 -10.78 -38.47
CA ASN A 60 10.85 -12.20 -38.19
C ASN A 60 12.24 -12.62 -38.66
N ARG A 61 12.67 -12.16 -39.80
CA ARG A 61 14.02 -12.42 -40.33
C ARG A 61 15.13 -11.85 -39.45
N TYR A 62 14.90 -10.66 -38.86
CA TYR A 62 15.81 -10.06 -37.91
C TYR A 62 15.79 -10.81 -36.56
N ILE A 63 14.61 -11.18 -36.09
CA ILE A 63 14.39 -11.82 -34.79
C ILE A 63 14.98 -13.23 -34.75
N TYR A 64 14.85 -14.01 -35.83
CA TYR A 64 15.30 -15.38 -35.88
C TYR A 64 16.78 -15.54 -35.44
N PRO A 65 17.78 -14.88 -36.05
CA PRO A 65 19.17 -15.02 -35.65
C PRO A 65 19.51 -14.28 -34.34
N ASN A 66 18.81 -13.21 -34.00
CA ASN A 66 19.17 -12.35 -32.87
C ASN A 66 18.48 -12.72 -31.56
N ILE A 67 17.37 -13.39 -31.61
CA ILE A 67 16.53 -13.68 -30.43
C ILE A 67 16.35 -15.17 -30.20
N TYR A 68 15.91 -15.91 -31.24
CA TYR A 68 15.61 -17.31 -31.09
C TYR A 68 16.85 -18.21 -31.16
N ASN A 69 17.71 -17.99 -32.13
CA ASN A 69 18.90 -18.80 -32.38
C ASN A 69 20.22 -18.10 -32.03
N LYS A 70 20.22 -17.23 -31.06
CA LYS A 70 21.48 -16.60 -30.61
C LYS A 70 22.43 -17.68 -30.06
N SER A 71 23.69 -17.67 -30.50
CA SER A 71 24.64 -18.75 -30.28
C SER A 71 24.84 -19.24 -28.84
N GLU A 72 24.60 -18.36 -27.87
CA GLU A 72 24.68 -18.70 -26.45
C GLU A 72 23.47 -19.52 -25.94
N TYR A 73 22.43 -19.60 -26.72
CA TYR A 73 21.17 -20.27 -26.39
C TYR A 73 20.75 -21.31 -27.44
N ILE A 74 21.53 -21.44 -28.51
CA ILE A 74 21.30 -22.47 -29.53
C ILE A 74 21.53 -23.82 -28.89
N ILE A 75 20.47 -24.55 -28.79
CA ILE A 75 20.56 -25.97 -28.61
C ILE A 75 19.78 -26.56 -29.78
N ASN A 76 20.54 -26.88 -30.79
CA ASN A 76 20.09 -27.74 -31.86
C ASN A 76 19.82 -29.13 -31.27
N VAL A 77 18.64 -29.31 -30.68
CA VAL A 77 18.18 -30.64 -30.33
C VAL A 77 17.75 -31.30 -31.64
N LYS A 78 18.73 -31.84 -32.36
CA LYS A 78 18.48 -32.79 -33.42
C LYS A 78 17.90 -34.07 -32.79
N LYS A 79 16.62 -34.02 -32.42
CA LYS A 79 15.85 -35.22 -32.15
C LYS A 79 15.52 -35.80 -33.50
N LYS A 80 16.02 -36.98 -33.79
CA LYS A 80 15.77 -37.77 -35.00
C LYS A 80 14.30 -38.09 -35.34
N VAL A 81 13.34 -37.60 -34.55
CA VAL A 81 11.92 -37.93 -34.63
C VAL A 81 11.03 -36.78 -35.11
N TYR A 82 11.51 -35.55 -35.02
CA TYR A 82 10.76 -34.37 -35.47
C TYR A 82 11.71 -33.40 -36.15
N GLU A 83 11.32 -32.92 -37.33
CA GLU A 83 12.08 -31.94 -38.13
C GLU A 83 12.09 -30.52 -37.53
N ASP A 84 11.37 -30.29 -36.44
CA ASP A 84 11.22 -28.97 -35.82
C ASP A 84 12.46 -28.57 -35.02
N THR A 85 12.94 -27.34 -35.23
CA THR A 85 14.04 -26.77 -34.50
C THR A 85 13.51 -26.09 -33.26
N TYR A 86 13.95 -26.54 -32.09
CA TYR A 86 13.61 -25.95 -30.79
C TYR A 86 14.76 -25.13 -30.27
N GLY A 87 14.47 -24.00 -29.64
CA GLY A 87 15.46 -23.12 -29.01
C GLY A 87 14.98 -22.56 -27.68
N LEU A 88 15.90 -21.94 -26.95
CA LEU A 88 15.59 -21.13 -25.78
C LEU A 88 15.18 -19.74 -26.24
N PRO A 89 13.96 -19.29 -25.95
CA PRO A 89 13.57 -17.93 -26.28
C PRO A 89 14.29 -16.91 -25.37
N TYR A 90 14.63 -15.79 -25.97
CA TYR A 90 15.10 -14.61 -25.22
C TYR A 90 13.89 -13.74 -24.86
N TYR A 91 13.53 -13.69 -23.58
CA TYR A 91 12.33 -13.01 -23.15
C TYR A 91 12.52 -11.53 -22.80
N GLY A 92 13.74 -10.99 -22.74
CA GLY A 92 13.96 -9.72 -22.09
C GLY A 92 13.56 -9.69 -20.62
N ILE A 93 13.33 -10.87 -20.05
CA ILE A 93 13.14 -11.07 -18.62
C ILE A 93 14.50 -11.41 -18.04
N ASN A 94 14.78 -11.01 -16.81
CA ASN A 94 16.07 -11.25 -16.15
C ASN A 94 16.37 -12.76 -15.93
N MET A 95 16.34 -13.51 -17.00
CA MET A 95 16.88 -14.88 -17.06
C MET A 95 18.38 -14.81 -17.29
N ASN A 96 19.09 -14.46 -16.22
CA ASN A 96 20.49 -14.18 -16.26
C ASN A 96 21.31 -15.37 -16.83
N ARG A 97 21.96 -15.17 -17.98
CA ARG A 97 22.88 -16.11 -18.63
C ARG A 97 23.94 -16.66 -17.67
N LYS A 98 24.34 -15.87 -16.68
CA LYS A 98 25.39 -16.18 -15.71
C LYS A 98 24.89 -16.98 -14.51
N LYS A 99 23.59 -17.26 -14.39
CA LYS A 99 23.10 -18.06 -13.26
C LYS A 99 23.55 -19.52 -13.40
N PRO A 100 24.24 -20.07 -12.39
CA PRO A 100 24.85 -21.41 -12.45
C PRO A 100 23.87 -22.53 -12.83
N PHE A 101 22.58 -22.39 -12.45
CA PHE A 101 21.59 -23.44 -12.71
C PHE A 101 21.27 -23.64 -14.20
N LEU A 102 21.50 -22.62 -15.06
CA LEU A 102 21.33 -22.76 -16.52
C LEU A 102 22.49 -23.55 -17.15
N LYS A 103 23.64 -23.63 -16.47
CA LYS A 103 24.86 -24.31 -16.93
C LYS A 103 25.15 -25.60 -16.18
N ILE A 104 24.25 -26.12 -15.36
CA ILE A 104 24.52 -27.37 -14.62
C ILE A 104 24.57 -28.54 -15.59
N LYS A 105 25.77 -29.00 -15.87
CA LYS A 105 26.07 -30.10 -16.80
C LYS A 105 25.58 -31.48 -16.35
N THR A 106 25.26 -31.63 -15.06
CA THR A 106 24.82 -32.89 -14.45
C THR A 106 23.28 -33.10 -14.50
N ARG A 107 22.55 -32.17 -15.07
CA ARG A 107 21.08 -32.35 -15.23
C ARG A 107 20.75 -33.42 -16.27
N LYS A 108 19.78 -34.28 -15.94
CA LYS A 108 19.21 -35.21 -16.92
C LYS A 108 18.56 -34.49 -18.11
N THR A 109 17.92 -33.35 -17.84
CA THR A 109 17.34 -32.45 -18.85
C THR A 109 18.28 -31.28 -19.00
N PHE A 110 19.01 -31.20 -20.08
CA PHE A 110 20.02 -30.17 -20.31
C PHE A 110 19.44 -28.77 -20.37
N ILE A 111 18.21 -28.65 -20.87
CA ILE A 111 17.46 -27.39 -20.93
C ILE A 111 16.05 -27.62 -20.44
N PRO A 112 15.62 -26.83 -19.45
CA PRO A 112 14.30 -27.02 -18.83
C PRO A 112 13.14 -26.57 -19.71
N TYR A 113 13.38 -25.74 -20.73
CA TYR A 113 12.32 -25.11 -21.49
C TYR A 113 12.75 -24.82 -22.93
N LEU A 114 12.08 -25.49 -23.87
CA LEU A 114 12.29 -25.32 -25.31
C LEU A 114 10.95 -24.93 -25.96
N LEU A 115 11.01 -23.99 -26.89
CA LEU A 115 9.85 -23.51 -27.65
C LEU A 115 10.09 -23.62 -29.15
N ASP A 116 9.02 -23.77 -29.89
CA ASP A 116 9.00 -23.49 -31.32
C ASP A 116 9.11 -21.98 -31.60
N MET A 117 9.40 -21.65 -32.84
CA MET A 117 9.64 -20.26 -33.26
C MET A 117 8.42 -19.36 -33.04
N ASP A 118 7.22 -19.82 -33.39
CA ASP A 118 6.00 -19.03 -33.31
C ASP A 118 5.66 -18.68 -31.86
N LYS A 119 5.80 -19.64 -30.95
CA LYS A 119 5.61 -19.41 -29.52
C LYS A 119 6.67 -18.48 -28.94
N ALA A 120 7.94 -18.60 -29.39
CA ALA A 120 9.00 -17.70 -28.95
C ALA A 120 8.74 -16.25 -29.40
N LEU A 121 8.27 -16.06 -30.63
CA LEU A 121 7.88 -14.75 -31.16
C LEU A 121 6.69 -14.15 -30.40
N LEU A 122 5.64 -14.95 -30.16
CA LEU A 122 4.47 -14.51 -29.41
C LEU A 122 4.84 -14.08 -27.98
N GLN A 123 5.68 -14.86 -27.32
CA GLN A 123 6.14 -14.52 -25.99
C GLN A 123 6.99 -13.24 -25.99
N LYS A 124 7.89 -13.08 -26.97
CA LYS A 124 8.66 -11.84 -27.11
C LYS A 124 7.74 -10.64 -27.25
N GLN A 125 6.77 -10.68 -28.15
CA GLN A 125 5.79 -9.60 -28.36
C GLN A 125 5.02 -9.28 -27.06
N PHE A 126 4.61 -10.30 -26.34
CA PHE A 126 3.90 -10.13 -25.07
C PHE A 126 4.79 -9.46 -24.03
N PHE A 127 6.04 -9.87 -23.86
CA PHE A 127 6.95 -9.26 -22.90
C PHE A 127 7.40 -7.85 -23.30
N GLU A 128 7.53 -7.56 -24.60
CA GLU A 128 7.77 -6.20 -25.08
C GLU A 128 6.57 -5.28 -24.80
N TYR A 129 5.36 -5.78 -24.97
CA TYR A 129 4.15 -5.09 -24.58
C TYR A 129 4.12 -4.81 -23.07
N LEU A 130 4.39 -5.80 -22.23
CA LEU A 130 4.47 -5.60 -20.78
C LEU A 130 5.56 -4.60 -20.41
N MET A 131 6.73 -4.66 -21.07
CA MET A 131 7.82 -3.70 -20.85
C MET A 131 7.37 -2.27 -21.20
N SER A 132 6.64 -2.08 -22.28
CA SER A 132 6.10 -0.77 -22.64
C SER A 132 5.14 -0.22 -21.58
N LEU A 133 4.33 -1.08 -20.98
CA LEU A 133 3.45 -0.72 -19.86
C LEU A 133 4.25 -0.33 -18.62
N ALA A 134 5.27 -1.12 -18.27
CA ALA A 134 6.14 -0.84 -17.12
C ALA A 134 6.92 0.48 -17.27
N VAL A 135 7.39 0.81 -18.49
CA VAL A 135 8.03 2.10 -18.81
C VAL A 135 7.10 3.28 -18.55
N ASN A 136 5.81 3.11 -18.82
CA ASN A 136 4.77 4.10 -18.57
C ASN A 136 4.20 4.05 -17.14
N GLY A 137 4.84 3.33 -16.22
CA GLY A 137 4.40 3.23 -14.82
C GLY A 137 3.13 2.41 -14.59
N LYS A 138 2.65 1.70 -15.61
CA LYS A 138 1.48 0.81 -15.54
C LYS A 138 1.89 -0.55 -14.98
N ASN A 139 2.08 -0.62 -13.67
CA ASN A 139 2.67 -1.78 -13.00
C ASN A 139 1.67 -2.88 -12.63
N ASN A 140 0.38 -2.57 -12.59
CA ASN A 140 -0.69 -3.51 -12.23
C ASN A 140 -1.44 -3.93 -13.49
N ILE A 141 -1.26 -5.18 -13.91
CA ILE A 141 -1.84 -5.73 -15.12
C ILE A 141 -2.90 -6.75 -14.75
N TYR A 142 -4.09 -6.58 -15.27
CA TYR A 142 -5.20 -7.49 -15.10
C TYR A 142 -5.58 -8.07 -16.47
N ILE A 143 -5.52 -9.38 -16.59
CA ILE A 143 -5.86 -10.12 -17.79
C ILE A 143 -7.21 -10.80 -17.55
N ASP A 144 -8.25 -10.26 -18.18
CA ASP A 144 -9.61 -10.82 -18.13
C ASP A 144 -9.76 -11.90 -19.22
N ILE A 145 -9.81 -13.15 -18.79
CA ILE A 145 -9.89 -14.29 -19.71
C ILE A 145 -11.26 -14.34 -20.40
N LYS A 146 -12.31 -14.03 -19.65
CA LYS A 146 -13.69 -14.12 -20.16
C LYS A 146 -13.96 -13.10 -21.26
N ASN A 147 -13.44 -11.89 -21.13
CA ASN A 147 -13.67 -10.79 -22.06
C ASN A 147 -12.49 -10.55 -23.01
N TYR A 148 -11.42 -11.36 -22.94
CA TYR A 148 -10.19 -11.21 -23.75
C TYR A 148 -9.62 -9.79 -23.67
N ARG A 149 -9.54 -9.21 -22.47
CA ARG A 149 -9.08 -7.83 -22.26
C ARG A 149 -7.90 -7.77 -21.31
N ILE A 150 -6.92 -6.94 -21.66
CA ILE A 150 -5.81 -6.57 -20.78
C ILE A 150 -6.04 -5.14 -20.30
N ARG A 151 -5.98 -4.94 -18.99
CA ARG A 151 -6.08 -3.62 -18.35
C ARG A 151 -4.85 -3.37 -17.53
N ALA A 152 -4.27 -2.19 -17.69
CA ALA A 152 -3.03 -1.81 -17.03
C ALA A 152 -3.21 -0.48 -16.27
N TYR A 153 -2.81 -0.46 -15.01
CA TYR A 153 -2.96 0.69 -14.13
C TYR A 153 -1.66 0.99 -13.37
N SER A 154 -1.42 2.26 -13.11
CA SER A 154 -0.44 2.68 -12.12
C SER A 154 -0.98 2.51 -10.69
N ASP A 155 -0.12 2.67 -9.69
CA ASP A 155 -0.56 2.65 -8.29
C ASP A 155 -1.41 3.87 -7.92
N GLN A 156 -1.33 4.94 -8.72
CA GLN A 156 -2.02 6.20 -8.49
C GLN A 156 -3.29 6.36 -9.35
N ASP A 157 -3.52 5.49 -10.32
CA ASP A 157 -4.69 5.60 -11.19
C ASP A 157 -5.98 5.42 -10.39
N GLU A 158 -6.94 6.31 -10.60
CA GLU A 158 -8.27 6.22 -9.97
C GLU A 158 -9.10 5.03 -10.45
N ARG A 159 -8.67 4.35 -11.50
CA ARG A 159 -9.31 3.16 -12.09
C ARG A 159 -10.81 3.37 -12.34
N LYS A 160 -11.16 4.50 -12.94
CA LYS A 160 -12.58 4.87 -13.21
C LYS A 160 -13.32 3.79 -14.01
N ASP A 161 -12.63 3.17 -14.94
CA ASP A 161 -13.20 2.19 -15.88
C ASP A 161 -12.99 0.73 -15.45
N PHE A 162 -12.63 0.51 -14.19
CA PHE A 162 -12.38 -0.85 -13.71
C PHE A 162 -13.72 -1.55 -13.45
N SER A 163 -14.14 -2.37 -14.39
CA SER A 163 -15.21 -3.33 -14.15
C SER A 163 -14.66 -4.57 -13.44
N GLU A 164 -15.54 -5.32 -12.86
CA GLU A 164 -15.28 -6.63 -12.26
C GLU A 164 -14.53 -7.58 -13.19
N ILE A 165 -13.61 -8.37 -12.65
CA ILE A 165 -12.97 -9.48 -13.33
C ILE A 165 -13.43 -10.76 -12.63
N SER A 166 -14.32 -11.49 -13.31
CA SER A 166 -14.85 -12.74 -12.77
C SER A 166 -13.83 -13.88 -12.77
N SER A 167 -12.90 -13.90 -13.74
CA SER A 167 -11.82 -14.88 -13.83
C SER A 167 -10.69 -14.34 -14.69
N GLY A 168 -9.47 -14.40 -14.19
CA GLY A 168 -8.33 -13.90 -14.93
C GLY A 168 -7.00 -14.05 -14.20
N TYR A 169 -6.01 -13.34 -14.71
CA TYR A 169 -4.68 -13.28 -14.11
C TYR A 169 -4.35 -11.85 -13.67
N TYR A 170 -3.63 -11.75 -12.57
CA TYR A 170 -2.99 -10.54 -12.14
C TYR A 170 -1.48 -10.65 -12.28
N LEU A 171 -0.85 -9.65 -12.90
CA LEU A 171 0.59 -9.51 -12.97
C LEU A 171 1.01 -8.19 -12.32
N ARG A 172 1.98 -8.25 -11.45
CA ARG A 172 2.73 -7.07 -11.00
C ARG A 172 4.06 -7.05 -11.72
N ILE A 173 4.28 -5.99 -12.49
CA ILE A 173 5.50 -5.83 -13.29
C ILE A 173 6.26 -4.58 -12.87
N GLN A 174 7.56 -4.59 -13.11
CA GLN A 174 8.42 -3.44 -12.89
C GLN A 174 9.46 -3.33 -14.01
N LYS A 175 9.81 -2.08 -14.35
CA LYS A 175 10.95 -1.78 -15.22
C LYS A 175 12.23 -1.87 -14.40
N GLY A 176 13.06 -2.87 -14.71
CA GLY A 176 14.46 -2.94 -14.33
C GLY A 176 15.37 -2.65 -15.55
N LYS A 177 16.52 -3.30 -15.61
CA LYS A 177 17.31 -3.42 -16.86
C LYS A 177 16.54 -4.19 -17.93
N GLU A 178 15.77 -5.15 -17.48
CA GLU A 178 14.86 -5.99 -18.22
C GLU A 178 13.50 -5.95 -17.51
N LEU A 179 12.47 -6.53 -18.11
CA LEU A 179 11.17 -6.65 -17.47
C LEU A 179 11.28 -7.57 -16.23
N GLU A 180 10.81 -7.09 -15.09
CA GLU A 180 10.69 -7.88 -13.87
C GLU A 180 9.22 -8.18 -13.59
N ILE A 181 8.88 -9.46 -13.46
CA ILE A 181 7.57 -9.91 -13.00
C ILE A 181 7.68 -10.22 -11.52
N GLN A 182 7.12 -9.35 -10.70
CA GLN A 182 7.18 -9.44 -9.24
C GLN A 182 6.13 -10.39 -8.67
N VAL A 183 4.92 -10.39 -9.27
CA VAL A 183 3.81 -11.27 -8.91
C VAL A 183 3.13 -11.75 -10.16
N GLN A 184 2.78 -13.03 -10.17
CA GLN A 184 1.84 -13.64 -11.09
C GLN A 184 0.86 -14.47 -10.27
N ASP A 185 -0.42 -14.21 -10.41
CA ASP A 185 -1.45 -14.92 -9.65
C ASP A 185 -2.76 -15.03 -10.42
N ASN A 186 -3.55 -16.02 -10.07
CA ASN A 186 -4.92 -16.14 -10.54
C ASN A 186 -5.82 -15.25 -9.69
N ILE A 187 -6.75 -14.55 -10.31
CA ILE A 187 -7.76 -13.76 -9.62
C ILE A 187 -9.16 -14.27 -9.99
N VAL A 188 -10.01 -14.33 -8.98
CA VAL A 188 -11.42 -14.71 -9.12
C VAL A 188 -12.25 -13.62 -8.46
N ASP A 189 -13.28 -13.16 -9.17
CA ASP A 189 -14.24 -12.15 -8.68
C ASP A 189 -13.61 -10.89 -8.07
N TYR A 190 -12.53 -10.40 -8.70
CA TYR A 190 -11.88 -9.17 -8.22
C TYR A 190 -12.72 -7.95 -8.54
N GLN A 191 -13.01 -7.18 -7.51
CA GLN A 191 -13.66 -5.88 -7.59
C GLN A 191 -12.82 -4.83 -6.88
N ASN A 192 -12.50 -3.74 -7.59
CA ASN A 192 -11.88 -2.58 -6.95
C ASN A 192 -12.89 -1.78 -6.11
N LYS A 193 -14.17 -1.85 -6.47
CA LYS A 193 -15.24 -1.25 -5.67
C LYS A 193 -15.42 -2.04 -4.38
N LEU A 194 -15.50 -1.35 -3.26
CA LEU A 194 -15.80 -1.95 -1.97
C LEU A 194 -17.28 -2.41 -1.92
N LEU A 195 -17.56 -3.45 -1.16
CA LEU A 195 -18.93 -3.94 -0.95
C LEU A 195 -19.80 -2.91 -0.24
N LEU A 196 -19.23 -2.21 0.74
CA LEU A 196 -19.85 -1.09 1.44
C LEU A 196 -18.99 0.16 1.28
N ASN A 197 -19.56 1.33 1.48
CA ASN A 197 -18.82 2.57 1.50
C ASN A 197 -17.90 2.61 2.73
N PHE A 198 -16.63 2.91 2.51
CA PHE A 198 -15.70 3.12 3.61
C PHE A 198 -15.73 4.60 4.03
N TYR A 199 -16.13 4.86 5.27
CA TYR A 199 -16.20 6.21 5.83
C TYR A 199 -14.94 6.46 6.67
N TYR A 200 -13.99 7.25 6.15
CA TYR A 200 -12.90 7.75 6.97
C TYR A 200 -13.36 8.93 7.79
N GLN A 201 -13.39 8.79 9.12
CA GLN A 201 -13.98 9.75 10.05
C GLN A 201 -12.94 10.36 10.97
N ASP A 202 -13.21 11.59 11.42
CA ASP A 202 -12.41 12.26 12.45
C ASP A 202 -13.10 12.17 13.82
N PHE A 203 -12.64 11.25 14.64
CA PHE A 203 -13.17 11.05 15.99
C PHE A 203 -12.61 12.07 17.00
N PHE A 204 -11.51 12.76 16.67
CA PHE A 204 -10.91 13.78 17.54
C PHE A 204 -11.43 15.20 17.29
N LYS A 205 -12.23 15.41 16.24
CA LYS A 205 -12.73 16.73 15.85
C LYS A 205 -11.60 17.74 15.65
N MET A 206 -10.56 17.32 14.90
CA MET A 206 -9.42 18.16 14.59
C MET A 206 -9.84 19.40 13.80
N ASN A 207 -9.27 20.56 14.15
CA ASN A 207 -9.54 21.78 13.39
C ASN A 207 -8.95 21.67 11.98
N VAL A 208 -9.81 21.75 10.96
CA VAL A 208 -9.45 21.61 9.55
C VAL A 208 -8.48 22.71 9.10
N GLU A 209 -8.69 23.93 9.56
CA GLU A 209 -7.85 25.09 9.19
C GLU A 209 -6.42 24.97 9.76
N ASN A 210 -6.31 24.47 10.99
CA ASN A 210 -5.02 24.29 11.65
C ASN A 210 -4.27 23.04 11.20
N TYR A 211 -4.98 22.01 10.71
CA TYR A 211 -4.42 20.71 10.38
C TYR A 211 -4.88 20.19 9.02
N PRO A 212 -4.77 20.97 7.93
CA PRO A 212 -5.31 20.58 6.62
C PRO A 212 -4.69 19.31 6.06
N GLU A 213 -3.42 19.03 6.35
CA GLU A 213 -2.74 17.82 5.89
C GLU A 213 -3.30 16.54 6.51
N TYR A 214 -3.83 16.61 7.74
CA TYR A 214 -4.36 15.48 8.49
C TYR A 214 -5.85 15.25 8.27
N THR A 215 -6.56 16.20 7.71
CA THR A 215 -8.02 16.20 7.55
C THR A 215 -8.48 16.10 6.08
N LYS A 216 -7.60 16.30 5.12
CA LYS A 216 -7.90 16.36 3.67
C LYS A 216 -8.58 15.12 3.10
N ASP A 217 -8.31 13.95 3.66
CA ASP A 217 -8.80 12.67 3.14
C ASP A 217 -10.04 12.15 3.92
N ILE A 218 -10.54 12.94 4.89
CA ILE A 218 -11.77 12.61 5.64
C ILE A 218 -12.95 12.59 4.66
N GLY A 219 -13.75 11.52 4.70
CA GLY A 219 -14.90 11.36 3.83
C GLY A 219 -15.13 9.93 3.36
N ILE A 220 -15.85 9.81 2.24
CA ILE A 220 -16.30 8.54 1.69
C ILE A 220 -15.30 8.01 0.66
N HIS A 221 -14.89 6.75 0.82
CA HIS A 221 -14.04 6.04 -0.11
C HIS A 221 -14.76 4.80 -0.64
N LEU A 222 -14.89 4.71 -1.96
CA LEU A 222 -15.66 3.67 -2.63
C LEU A 222 -14.80 2.53 -3.18
N LYS A 223 -13.47 2.71 -3.21
CA LYS A 223 -12.54 1.81 -3.89
C LYS A 223 -11.45 1.32 -2.96
N ARG A 224 -11.06 0.04 -3.13
CA ARG A 224 -9.92 -0.56 -2.40
C ARG A 224 -8.63 0.23 -2.59
N THR A 225 -8.36 0.70 -3.82
CA THR A 225 -7.17 1.50 -4.11
C THR A 225 -7.17 2.86 -3.43
N SER A 226 -8.34 3.49 -3.25
CA SER A 226 -8.46 4.75 -2.48
C SER A 226 -8.14 4.51 -1.00
N VAL A 227 -8.73 3.46 -0.41
CA VAL A 227 -8.42 3.08 0.98
C VAL A 227 -6.97 2.61 1.13
N GLY A 228 -6.43 1.91 0.13
CA GLY A 228 -5.01 1.54 0.08
C GLY A 228 -4.06 2.74 0.11
N ARG A 229 -4.44 3.86 -0.52
CA ARG A 229 -3.71 5.12 -0.41
C ARG A 229 -3.74 5.66 1.03
N LEU A 230 -4.90 5.64 1.69
CA LEU A 230 -5.01 6.04 3.10
C LEU A 230 -4.09 5.18 3.99
N ILE A 231 -4.12 3.86 3.81
CA ILE A 231 -3.24 2.94 4.53
C ILE A 231 -1.77 3.34 4.35
N ASN A 232 -1.34 3.54 3.10
CA ASN A 232 0.05 3.90 2.79
C ASN A 232 0.46 5.25 3.40
N GLU A 233 -0.39 6.26 3.32
CA GLU A 233 -0.08 7.62 3.81
C GLU A 233 -0.14 7.70 5.33
N ILE A 234 -1.21 7.21 5.94
CA ILE A 234 -1.50 7.39 7.36
C ILE A 234 -0.72 6.39 8.23
N PHE A 235 -0.84 5.10 7.95
CA PHE A 235 -0.14 4.09 8.75
C PHE A 235 1.35 4.00 8.42
N PHE A 236 1.69 4.00 7.13
CA PHE A 236 3.04 3.67 6.68
C PHE A 236 3.87 4.87 6.20
N SER A 237 3.37 6.11 6.37
CA SER A 237 4.12 7.34 6.02
C SER A 237 4.69 7.31 4.59
N LYS A 238 3.92 6.76 3.65
CA LYS A 238 4.23 6.59 2.21
C LYS A 238 5.32 5.55 1.89
N TYR A 239 5.81 4.78 2.87
CA TYR A 239 6.85 3.78 2.64
C TYR A 239 6.32 2.43 2.14
N LEU A 240 5.00 2.14 2.22
CA LEU A 240 4.47 0.83 1.88
C LEU A 240 4.54 0.54 0.37
N LEU A 241 4.09 1.47 -0.46
CA LEU A 241 4.02 1.29 -1.92
C LEU A 241 5.38 1.00 -2.55
N THR A 242 6.42 1.67 -2.07
CA THR A 242 7.79 1.49 -2.58
C THR A 242 8.47 0.22 -2.06
N ASN A 243 7.90 -0.41 -1.02
CA ASN A 243 8.52 -1.54 -0.32
C ASN A 243 7.72 -2.84 -0.36
N TYR A 244 6.71 -2.96 -1.23
CA TYR A 244 5.97 -4.22 -1.36
C TYR A 244 6.86 -5.41 -1.72
N PHE A 245 7.88 -5.18 -2.56
CA PHE A 245 8.75 -6.23 -3.09
C PHE A 245 10.24 -6.00 -2.80
N THR A 246 10.57 -4.95 -2.06
CA THR A 246 11.94 -4.68 -1.63
C THR A 246 12.39 -5.72 -0.62
N ASP A 247 13.59 -6.27 -0.77
CA ASP A 247 14.15 -7.18 0.21
C ASP A 247 14.26 -6.51 1.58
N ALA A 248 13.99 -7.26 2.65
CA ALA A 248 13.92 -6.71 4.01
C ALA A 248 15.23 -6.00 4.43
N SER A 249 16.39 -6.46 3.92
CA SER A 249 17.69 -5.80 4.11
C SER A 249 17.75 -4.41 3.47
N ASP A 250 17.11 -4.24 2.32
CA ASP A 250 17.24 -3.07 1.45
C ASP A 250 16.20 -1.99 1.75
N ILE A 251 15.23 -2.30 2.62
CA ILE A 251 14.22 -1.31 3.05
C ILE A 251 14.91 -0.19 3.83
N SER A 252 14.94 1.01 3.24
CA SER A 252 15.57 2.21 3.78
C SER A 252 14.63 2.98 4.71
N VAL A 253 14.13 2.34 5.78
CA VAL A 253 13.29 2.94 6.82
C VAL A 253 14.03 2.92 8.15
N LYS A 254 14.25 4.09 8.75
CA LYS A 254 14.99 4.24 10.03
C LYS A 254 14.20 3.72 11.24
N ASP A 255 12.88 3.87 11.22
CA ASP A 255 12.00 3.41 12.28
C ASP A 255 11.88 1.88 12.21
N SER A 256 12.41 1.21 13.24
CA SER A 256 12.46 -0.26 13.30
C SER A 256 11.08 -0.90 13.43
N VAL A 257 10.14 -0.26 14.11
CA VAL A 257 8.77 -0.75 14.25
C VAL A 257 8.05 -0.64 12.90
N LEU A 258 8.17 0.51 12.23
CA LEU A 258 7.59 0.72 10.91
C LEU A 258 8.19 -0.26 9.89
N LYS A 259 9.53 -0.44 9.87
CA LYS A 259 10.20 -1.39 8.99
C LYS A 259 9.70 -2.82 9.21
N ARG A 260 9.66 -3.28 10.46
CA ARG A 260 9.14 -4.60 10.82
C ARG A 260 7.69 -4.78 10.38
N THR A 261 6.85 -3.79 10.62
CA THR A 261 5.43 -3.81 10.27
C THR A 261 5.22 -3.90 8.75
N ILE A 262 6.00 -3.16 7.95
CA ILE A 262 5.98 -3.29 6.48
C ILE A 262 6.30 -4.74 6.09
N VAL A 263 7.40 -5.29 6.58
CA VAL A 263 7.82 -6.66 6.19
C VAL A 263 6.77 -7.70 6.56
N MET A 264 6.15 -7.58 7.73
CA MET A 264 5.17 -8.56 8.23
C MET A 264 3.83 -8.50 7.50
N TYR A 265 3.35 -7.31 7.13
CA TYR A 265 1.96 -7.15 6.69
C TYR A 265 1.79 -6.71 5.24
N ARG A 266 2.86 -6.32 4.54
CA ARG A 266 2.79 -5.84 3.15
C ARG A 266 2.06 -6.79 2.20
N ASN A 267 2.26 -8.10 2.33
CA ASN A 267 1.64 -9.08 1.44
C ASN A 267 0.12 -9.14 1.65
N VAL A 268 -0.35 -9.17 2.90
CA VAL A 268 -1.79 -9.20 3.22
C VAL A 268 -2.48 -7.92 2.75
N ILE A 269 -1.83 -6.77 2.94
CA ILE A 269 -2.35 -5.48 2.48
C ILE A 269 -2.38 -5.44 0.95
N PHE A 270 -1.32 -5.92 0.29
CA PHE A 270 -1.23 -6.02 -1.16
C PHE A 270 -2.35 -6.89 -1.74
N ASP A 271 -2.55 -8.07 -1.18
CA ASP A 271 -3.56 -9.02 -1.61
C ASP A 271 -4.98 -8.44 -1.46
N TRP A 272 -5.23 -7.72 -0.37
CA TRP A 272 -6.50 -7.04 -0.15
C TRP A 272 -6.76 -5.93 -1.19
N ILE A 273 -5.76 -5.10 -1.48
CA ILE A 273 -5.92 -3.95 -2.39
C ILE A 273 -5.98 -4.40 -3.85
N TYR A 274 -5.04 -5.25 -4.28
CA TYR A 274 -4.80 -5.52 -5.70
C TYR A 274 -5.41 -6.81 -6.19
N LYS A 275 -5.70 -7.77 -5.31
CA LYS A 275 -6.27 -9.07 -5.67
C LYS A 275 -7.69 -9.27 -5.10
N GLY A 276 -8.16 -8.42 -4.19
CA GLY A 276 -9.48 -8.53 -3.57
C GLY A 276 -9.60 -9.65 -2.54
N ILE A 277 -8.47 -10.14 -2.00
CA ILE A 277 -8.46 -11.21 -1.02
C ILE A 277 -8.72 -10.60 0.37
N ASP A 278 -9.92 -10.81 0.89
CA ASP A 278 -10.36 -10.25 2.19
C ASP A 278 -9.85 -11.05 3.40
N ASN A 279 -9.42 -12.29 3.18
CA ASN A 279 -8.97 -13.17 4.24
C ASN A 279 -7.78 -12.55 5.00
N ASN A 280 -7.86 -12.58 6.33
CA ASN A 280 -6.82 -12.10 7.24
C ASN A 280 -6.55 -10.57 7.24
N PHE A 281 -7.13 -9.76 6.34
CA PHE A 281 -6.82 -8.33 6.33
C PHE A 281 -7.33 -7.63 7.60
N GLU A 282 -8.56 -7.91 8.05
CA GLU A 282 -9.10 -7.36 9.29
C GLU A 282 -8.22 -7.69 10.51
N LEU A 283 -7.79 -8.94 10.61
CA LEU A 283 -6.92 -9.37 11.73
C LEU A 283 -5.54 -8.70 11.65
N ALA A 284 -5.00 -8.56 10.45
CA ALA A 284 -3.74 -7.87 10.23
C ALA A 284 -3.86 -6.38 10.56
N GLU A 285 -4.93 -5.72 10.09
CA GLU A 285 -5.22 -4.31 10.36
C GLU A 285 -5.27 -4.03 11.85
N ARG A 286 -6.04 -4.79 12.61
CA ARG A 286 -6.14 -4.65 14.06
C ARG A 286 -4.79 -4.72 14.78
N ARG A 287 -3.85 -5.53 14.28
CA ARG A 287 -2.53 -5.69 14.88
C ARG A 287 -1.58 -4.57 14.50
N PHE A 288 -1.42 -4.33 13.18
CA PHE A 288 -0.43 -3.36 12.75
C PHE A 288 -0.83 -1.93 13.10
N SER A 289 -2.12 -1.61 13.08
CA SER A 289 -2.60 -0.26 13.42
C SER A 289 -2.25 0.12 14.85
N LEU A 290 -2.55 -0.73 15.83
CA LEU A 290 -2.23 -0.45 17.23
C LEU A 290 -0.72 -0.36 17.49
N ASP A 291 0.09 -1.20 16.85
CA ASP A 291 1.54 -1.13 16.95
C ASP A 291 2.07 0.20 16.40
N LEU A 292 1.54 0.65 15.25
CA LEU A 292 1.95 1.92 14.63
C LEU A 292 1.45 3.15 15.39
N ILE A 293 0.22 3.12 15.91
CA ILE A 293 -0.33 4.20 16.76
C ILE A 293 0.54 4.39 18.00
N LYS A 294 0.85 3.31 18.72
CA LYS A 294 1.74 3.32 19.88
C LYS A 294 3.13 3.86 19.52
N ASN A 295 3.68 3.40 18.42
CA ASN A 295 5.00 3.83 17.95
C ASN A 295 5.02 5.33 17.59
N ALA A 296 4.00 5.81 16.87
CA ALA A 296 3.89 7.23 16.55
C ALA A 296 3.82 8.10 17.80
N LEU A 297 3.04 7.67 18.80
CA LEU A 297 2.89 8.38 20.06
C LEU A 297 4.20 8.43 20.85
N ILE A 298 4.89 7.28 21.00
CA ILE A 298 6.19 7.20 21.70
C ILE A 298 7.24 8.12 21.05
N ASN A 299 7.20 8.27 19.73
CA ASN A 299 8.09 9.15 18.97
C ASN A 299 7.62 10.63 18.94
N ASN A 300 6.64 11.02 19.75
CA ASN A 300 6.05 12.37 19.82
C ASN A 300 5.30 12.84 18.55
N TYR A 301 4.83 11.91 17.71
CA TYR A 301 4.01 12.23 16.55
C TYR A 301 2.51 12.12 16.91
N THR A 302 2.04 12.93 17.86
CA THR A 302 0.66 12.84 18.38
C THR A 302 -0.41 12.98 17.29
N LEU A 303 -0.28 13.97 16.39
CA LEU A 303 -1.23 14.15 15.28
C LEU A 303 -1.29 12.93 14.36
N ARG A 304 -0.14 12.32 14.05
CA ARG A 304 -0.10 11.07 13.31
C ARG A 304 -0.79 9.94 14.06
N ALA A 305 -0.55 9.81 15.35
CA ALA A 305 -1.22 8.79 16.16
C ALA A 305 -2.75 8.97 16.18
N MET A 306 -3.23 10.23 16.24
CA MET A 306 -4.66 10.57 16.15
C MET A 306 -5.25 10.15 14.79
N THR A 307 -4.61 10.51 13.67
CA THR A 307 -5.09 10.10 12.33
C THR A 307 -5.04 8.59 12.12
N GLN A 308 -4.03 7.92 12.68
CA GLN A 308 -3.95 6.44 12.66
C GLN A 308 -5.08 5.80 13.46
N LEU A 309 -5.45 6.35 14.64
CA LEU A 309 -6.59 5.87 15.41
C LEU A 309 -7.92 6.14 14.69
N ASN A 310 -8.06 7.29 14.06
CA ASN A 310 -9.21 7.61 13.22
C ASN A 310 -9.38 6.57 12.11
N LEU A 311 -8.31 6.21 11.40
CA LEU A 311 -8.37 5.22 10.33
C LEU A 311 -8.67 3.81 10.87
N HIS A 312 -8.04 3.43 12.00
CA HIS A 312 -8.32 2.16 12.66
C HIS A 312 -9.80 2.01 13.07
N TRP A 313 -10.38 3.02 13.70
CA TRP A 313 -11.78 2.99 14.08
C TRP A 313 -12.75 3.04 12.89
N SER A 314 -12.37 3.72 11.82
CA SER A 314 -13.10 3.68 10.55
C SER A 314 -13.11 2.27 9.95
N PHE A 315 -12.01 1.52 10.04
CA PHE A 315 -11.97 0.10 9.66
C PHE A 315 -12.84 -0.76 10.58
N LYS A 316 -12.80 -0.51 11.88
CA LYS A 316 -13.62 -1.24 12.85
C LYS A 316 -15.12 -1.10 12.55
N ASP A 317 -15.59 0.13 12.28
CA ASP A 317 -16.95 0.38 11.86
C ASP A 317 -17.28 -0.32 10.55
N TYR A 318 -16.41 -0.23 9.54
CA TYR A 318 -16.57 -0.87 8.24
C TYR A 318 -16.69 -2.39 8.35
N PHE A 319 -15.83 -3.06 9.10
CA PHE A 319 -15.88 -4.51 9.26
C PHE A 319 -17.09 -4.97 10.10
N THR A 320 -17.50 -4.20 11.10
CA THR A 320 -18.70 -4.48 11.89
C THR A 320 -19.95 -4.43 11.01
N GLU A 321 -20.05 -3.41 10.15
CA GLU A 321 -21.16 -3.26 9.19
C GLU A 321 -21.11 -4.36 8.11
N LEU A 322 -19.94 -4.71 7.60
CA LEU A 322 -19.76 -5.76 6.59
C LEU A 322 -20.22 -7.14 7.09
N LYS A 323 -20.03 -7.42 8.38
CA LYS A 323 -20.47 -8.68 9.01
C LYS A 323 -21.93 -8.67 9.43
N GLN A 324 -22.64 -7.57 9.17
CA GLN A 324 -24.02 -7.36 9.64
C GLN A 324 -24.17 -7.57 11.17
N GLN A 325 -23.10 -7.36 11.90
CA GLN A 325 -23.10 -7.36 13.33
C GLN A 325 -23.65 -6.03 13.81
N GLY A 326 -24.87 -6.03 14.35
CA GLY A 326 -25.42 -4.85 15.01
C GLY A 326 -24.49 -4.38 16.13
N GLY A 327 -24.25 -3.07 16.21
CA GLY A 327 -23.39 -2.50 17.25
C GLY A 327 -23.36 -0.96 17.12
N GLU A 328 -23.01 -0.32 18.25
CA GLU A 328 -22.81 1.13 18.26
C GLU A 328 -21.60 1.51 17.40
N LYS A 329 -21.73 2.59 16.63
CA LYS A 329 -20.61 3.14 15.85
C LYS A 329 -19.59 3.79 16.76
N MET A 330 -18.32 3.74 16.36
CA MET A 330 -17.25 4.32 17.16
C MET A 330 -17.41 5.82 17.41
N ALA A 331 -18.08 6.56 16.50
CA ALA A 331 -18.40 7.96 16.69
C ALA A 331 -19.39 8.21 17.83
N GLU A 332 -20.39 7.35 17.97
CA GLU A 332 -21.38 7.39 19.05
C GLU A 332 -20.69 7.08 20.38
N ILE A 333 -19.94 5.98 20.44
CA ILE A 333 -19.14 5.57 21.62
C ILE A 333 -18.20 6.71 22.06
N ALA A 334 -17.47 7.33 21.13
CA ALA A 334 -16.55 8.42 21.44
C ALA A 334 -17.28 9.64 22.02
N THR A 335 -18.46 9.96 21.51
CA THR A 335 -19.26 11.11 21.97
C THR A 335 -19.85 10.83 23.36
N GLU A 336 -20.45 9.68 23.56
CA GLU A 336 -21.02 9.26 24.85
C GLU A 336 -19.97 9.23 25.96
N ILE A 337 -18.79 8.66 25.69
CA ILE A 337 -17.69 8.62 26.68
C ILE A 337 -17.24 10.01 27.07
N ARG A 338 -17.09 10.93 26.10
CA ARG A 338 -16.68 12.32 26.40
C ARG A 338 -17.70 13.03 27.27
N GLU A 339 -18.99 12.92 26.93
CA GLU A 339 -20.07 13.57 27.67
C GLU A 339 -20.18 13.00 29.08
N SER A 340 -20.16 11.68 29.20
CA SER A 340 -20.23 11.00 30.48
C SER A 340 -19.05 11.36 31.40
N ILE A 341 -17.82 11.31 30.87
CA ILE A 341 -16.63 11.71 31.66
C ILE A 341 -16.67 13.17 32.04
N LYS A 342 -17.08 14.07 31.12
CA LYS A 342 -17.21 15.52 31.41
C LYS A 342 -18.21 15.77 32.54
N GLU A 343 -19.35 15.12 32.54
CA GLU A 343 -20.35 15.21 33.62
C GLU A 343 -19.75 14.75 34.95
N ARG A 344 -19.12 13.57 34.96
CA ARG A 344 -18.59 12.96 36.19
C ARG A 344 -17.46 13.78 36.83
N VAL A 345 -16.52 14.28 36.01
CA VAL A 345 -15.40 15.07 36.54
C VAL A 345 -15.84 16.44 37.06
N THR A 346 -16.95 16.97 36.60
CA THR A 346 -17.47 18.27 37.04
C THR A 346 -18.43 18.19 38.24
N SER A 347 -18.82 16.99 38.68
CA SER A 347 -19.73 16.80 39.83
C SER A 347 -19.12 17.42 41.08
N LYS A 348 -19.94 18.17 41.84
CA LYS A 348 -19.52 18.82 43.09
C LYS A 348 -20.01 18.09 44.33
N GLU A 349 -20.97 17.20 44.20
CA GLU A 349 -21.64 16.56 45.33
C GLU A 349 -20.93 15.24 45.72
N GLU A 350 -20.72 14.36 44.76
CA GLU A 350 -20.09 13.07 45.00
C GLU A 350 -19.28 12.60 43.78
N VAL A 351 -18.35 11.67 44.02
CA VAL A 351 -17.57 11.03 42.94
C VAL A 351 -18.41 9.96 42.25
N LYS A 352 -18.83 10.22 41.03
CA LYS A 352 -19.56 9.28 40.21
C LYS A 352 -18.61 8.27 39.54
N MET A 353 -18.85 6.97 39.69
CA MET A 353 -18.03 5.92 39.07
C MET A 353 -18.31 5.79 37.56
N PRO A 354 -17.35 5.28 36.75
CA PRO A 354 -17.59 4.93 35.35
C PRO A 354 -18.77 3.94 35.20
N ILE A 355 -19.51 4.05 34.10
CA ILE A 355 -20.62 3.14 33.82
C ILE A 355 -20.08 1.79 33.30
N ASN A 356 -19.00 1.84 32.53
CA ASN A 356 -18.44 0.67 31.87
C ASN A 356 -16.91 0.75 31.74
N ASP A 357 -16.30 -0.34 31.29
CA ASP A 357 -14.85 -0.44 31.14
C ASP A 357 -14.28 0.49 30.07
N LYS A 358 -15.05 0.83 29.02
CA LYS A 358 -14.60 1.78 28.00
C LYS A 358 -14.37 3.16 28.61
N GLU A 359 -15.31 3.67 29.42
CA GLU A 359 -15.15 4.91 30.15
C GLU A 359 -13.97 4.88 31.11
N TYR A 360 -13.82 3.77 31.83
CA TYR A 360 -12.72 3.58 32.75
C TYR A 360 -11.35 3.69 32.06
N TYR A 361 -11.14 2.96 30.94
CA TYR A 361 -9.87 3.00 30.23
C TYR A 361 -9.63 4.34 29.52
N TYR A 362 -10.67 5.01 29.04
CA TYR A 362 -10.56 6.39 28.57
C TYR A 362 -10.10 7.34 29.70
N ALA A 363 -10.69 7.24 30.89
CA ALA A 363 -10.29 8.04 32.05
C ALA A 363 -8.82 7.79 32.44
N VAL A 364 -8.37 6.53 32.37
CA VAL A 364 -6.96 6.16 32.56
C VAL A 364 -6.06 6.89 31.55
N GLY A 365 -6.46 6.97 30.28
CA GLY A 365 -5.75 7.73 29.25
C GLY A 365 -5.66 9.22 29.59
N GLN A 366 -6.77 9.82 30.00
CA GLN A 366 -6.84 11.24 30.39
C GLN A 366 -5.91 11.58 31.57
N ILE A 367 -5.91 10.76 32.61
CA ILE A 367 -5.05 11.01 33.78
C ILE A 367 -3.57 10.79 33.45
N ALA A 368 -3.24 9.81 32.60
CA ALA A 368 -1.88 9.57 32.14
C ALA A 368 -1.36 10.76 31.32
N ALA A 369 -2.16 11.32 30.42
CA ALA A 369 -1.84 12.52 29.67
C ALA A 369 -1.62 13.73 30.60
N TYR A 370 -2.47 13.88 31.59
CA TYR A 370 -2.32 14.95 32.60
C TYR A 370 -0.97 14.82 33.35
N PHE A 371 -0.64 13.66 33.89
CA PHE A 371 0.63 13.50 34.59
C PHE A 371 1.84 13.76 33.69
N ILE A 372 1.82 13.33 32.44
CA ILE A 372 2.92 13.58 31.51
C ILE A 372 3.03 15.08 31.18
N SER A 373 1.90 15.81 31.11
CA SER A 373 1.89 17.23 30.85
C SER A 373 2.58 18.04 31.97
N LEU A 374 2.58 17.53 33.21
CA LEU A 374 3.22 18.14 34.37
C LEU A 374 4.76 18.00 34.36
N SER A 375 5.31 17.18 33.45
CA SER A 375 6.76 16.99 33.36
C SER A 375 7.48 18.29 33.00
N LYS A 376 8.51 18.66 33.79
CA LYS A 376 9.40 19.81 33.54
C LYS A 376 10.57 19.47 32.61
N ALA A 377 10.65 18.26 32.09
CA ALA A 377 11.71 17.85 31.15
C ALA A 377 11.66 18.68 29.86
N GLY A 378 12.82 19.19 29.41
CA GLY A 378 12.92 20.01 28.19
C GLY A 378 12.44 19.32 26.93
N LYS A 379 12.59 17.99 26.85
CA LYS A 379 11.91 17.13 25.86
C LYS A 379 10.95 16.20 26.60
N LYS A 380 9.67 16.49 26.52
CA LYS A 380 8.64 15.62 27.09
C LYS A 380 8.56 14.35 26.24
N SER A 381 8.99 13.23 26.78
CA SER A 381 8.88 11.95 26.11
C SER A 381 7.51 11.34 26.38
N GLN A 382 6.78 11.06 25.29
CA GLN A 382 5.52 10.31 25.37
C GLN A 382 5.74 8.82 25.69
N SER A 383 6.99 8.35 25.78
CA SER A 383 7.33 6.97 26.13
C SER A 383 6.77 6.51 27.48
N MET A 384 6.43 7.45 28.37
CA MET A 384 5.78 7.16 29.66
C MET A 384 4.40 6.51 29.50
N ILE A 385 3.74 6.67 28.34
CA ILE A 385 2.48 5.98 28.07
C ILE A 385 2.64 4.43 28.12
N ASN A 386 3.84 3.92 27.86
CA ASN A 386 4.16 2.50 27.99
C ASN A 386 3.96 1.96 29.42
N LEU A 387 4.04 2.86 30.43
CA LEU A 387 3.78 2.49 31.81
C LEU A 387 2.30 2.17 32.06
N VAL A 388 1.42 2.49 31.13
CA VAL A 388 -0.04 2.36 31.26
C VAL A 388 -0.61 1.37 30.23
N ILE A 389 -0.20 1.44 28.97
CA ILE A 389 -0.78 0.64 27.89
C ILE A 389 -0.42 -0.86 27.99
N ASN A 390 0.80 -1.19 28.35
CA ASN A 390 1.28 -2.57 28.30
C ASN A 390 0.95 -3.40 29.57
N ILE A 391 0.13 -2.86 30.47
CA ILE A 391 -0.23 -3.52 31.72
C ILE A 391 -1.55 -4.28 31.55
N SER A 392 -1.56 -5.57 31.81
CA SER A 392 -2.77 -6.42 31.78
C SER A 392 -3.55 -6.43 33.08
N ASP A 393 -2.85 -6.32 34.21
CA ASP A 393 -3.45 -6.37 35.56
C ASP A 393 -3.84 -4.96 36.02
N ASP A 394 -5.11 -4.78 36.38
CA ASP A 394 -5.68 -3.51 36.83
C ASP A 394 -5.02 -2.99 38.13
N ARG A 395 -4.69 -3.89 39.06
CA ARG A 395 -4.00 -3.50 40.29
C ARG A 395 -2.63 -2.88 39.96
N VAL A 396 -1.86 -3.50 39.08
CA VAL A 396 -0.56 -3.00 38.65
C VAL A 396 -0.73 -1.67 37.91
N LEU A 397 -1.79 -1.51 37.09
CA LEU A 397 -2.10 -0.27 36.42
C LEU A 397 -2.32 0.88 37.42
N LYS A 398 -3.16 0.65 38.45
CA LYS A 398 -3.42 1.63 39.49
C LYS A 398 -2.18 1.96 40.32
N GLU A 399 -1.36 0.95 40.66
CA GLU A 399 -0.07 1.16 41.32
C GLU A 399 0.85 2.08 40.49
N ARG A 400 0.90 1.90 39.18
CA ARG A 400 1.67 2.78 38.27
C ARG A 400 1.13 4.21 38.25
N LEU A 401 -0.18 4.39 38.22
CA LEU A 401 -0.79 5.70 38.28
C LEU A 401 -0.52 6.39 39.63
N ILE A 402 -0.55 5.65 40.73
CA ILE A 402 -0.15 6.18 42.07
C ILE A 402 1.34 6.55 42.10
N GLN A 403 2.20 5.78 41.45
CA GLN A 403 3.63 6.15 41.35
C GLN A 403 3.80 7.44 40.53
N LEU A 404 3.06 7.63 39.46
CA LEU A 404 3.06 8.89 38.69
C LEU A 404 2.51 10.06 39.53
N TYR A 405 1.43 9.85 40.27
CA TYR A 405 0.91 10.85 41.21
C TYR A 405 1.96 11.28 42.20
N LYS A 406 2.65 10.35 42.88
CA LYS A 406 3.72 10.66 43.84
C LYS A 406 4.87 11.43 43.18
N LYS A 407 5.25 11.01 41.94
CA LYS A 407 6.33 11.66 41.17
C LYS A 407 6.03 13.09 40.83
N TYR A 408 4.79 13.41 40.44
CA TYR A 408 4.39 14.76 40.00
C TYR A 408 3.60 15.55 41.02
N ASN A 409 3.52 15.07 42.28
CA ASN A 409 2.77 15.70 43.38
C ASN A 409 3.06 17.18 43.53
N TYR A 410 4.31 17.62 43.32
CA TYR A 410 4.77 19.02 43.41
C TYR A 410 4.11 19.96 42.38
N ALA A 411 3.55 19.43 41.28
CA ALA A 411 2.96 20.23 40.21
C ALA A 411 1.45 20.01 40.08
N ILE A 412 0.87 19.11 40.86
CA ILE A 412 -0.56 18.82 40.84
C ILE A 412 -1.30 19.91 41.60
N ASP A 413 -2.33 20.49 40.98
CA ASP A 413 -3.29 21.34 41.67
C ASP A 413 -4.25 20.49 42.48
N HIS A 414 -4.00 20.41 43.77
CA HIS A 414 -4.80 19.66 44.71
C HIS A 414 -6.20 20.24 44.98
N TYR A 415 -6.49 21.46 44.54
CA TYR A 415 -7.80 22.09 44.66
C TYR A 415 -8.67 21.82 43.41
N ASN A 416 -8.09 21.33 42.32
CA ASN A 416 -8.80 21.02 41.10
C ASN A 416 -9.77 19.84 41.29
N VAL A 417 -11.07 20.15 41.39
CA VAL A 417 -12.16 19.18 41.59
C VAL A 417 -12.17 18.13 40.48
N ARG A 418 -11.93 18.53 39.21
CA ARG A 418 -11.95 17.62 38.08
C ARG A 418 -10.84 16.58 38.19
N PHE A 419 -9.63 16.99 38.59
CA PHE A 419 -8.55 16.05 38.85
C PHE A 419 -8.89 15.07 39.99
N LYS A 420 -9.42 15.59 41.12
CA LYS A 420 -9.81 14.75 42.25
C LYS A 420 -10.83 13.69 41.84
N ASN A 421 -11.91 14.10 41.12
CA ASN A 421 -12.96 13.23 40.70
C ASN A 421 -12.44 12.16 39.70
N LEU A 422 -11.67 12.58 38.69
CA LEU A 422 -11.11 11.67 37.69
C LEU A 422 -10.20 10.61 38.35
N PHE A 423 -9.33 11.04 39.26
CA PHE A 423 -8.38 10.14 39.92
C PHE A 423 -9.08 9.18 40.92
N ALA A 424 -10.02 9.70 41.72
CA ALA A 424 -10.81 8.90 42.64
C ALA A 424 -11.69 7.84 41.92
N MET A 425 -12.32 8.25 40.81
CA MET A 425 -13.11 7.38 39.97
C MET A 425 -12.27 6.21 39.40
N ILE A 426 -11.04 6.47 38.95
CA ILE A 426 -10.13 5.43 38.45
C ILE A 426 -9.73 4.47 39.58
N LEU A 427 -9.40 4.99 40.76
CA LEU A 427 -8.97 4.16 41.89
C LEU A 427 -10.13 3.30 42.44
N GLY A 428 -11.35 3.84 42.43
CA GLY A 428 -12.55 3.17 42.97
C GLY A 428 -13.20 2.15 42.06
N TYR A 429 -13.07 2.30 40.72
CA TYR A 429 -13.69 1.39 39.76
C TYR A 429 -12.90 0.07 39.64
N LYS A 430 -13.62 -1.03 39.44
CA LYS A 430 -13.04 -2.35 39.19
C LYS A 430 -13.52 -2.85 37.81
N PRO A 431 -12.64 -2.84 36.78
CA PRO A 431 -13.03 -3.31 35.47
C PRO A 431 -13.29 -4.81 35.45
N ALA A 432 -14.07 -5.28 34.49
CA ALA A 432 -14.36 -6.69 34.29
C ALA A 432 -13.08 -7.48 33.92
N ALA A 433 -12.95 -8.68 34.47
CA ALA A 433 -11.76 -9.53 34.26
C ALA A 433 -11.56 -9.95 32.77
N GLN A 434 -12.60 -9.84 31.93
CA GLN A 434 -12.64 -10.32 30.54
C GLN A 434 -12.58 -9.20 29.50
N THR A 435 -12.25 -7.96 29.89
CA THR A 435 -12.16 -6.89 28.91
C THR A 435 -11.05 -7.20 27.90
N ASP A 436 -11.40 -7.19 26.63
CA ASP A 436 -10.45 -7.45 25.54
C ASP A 436 -9.30 -6.44 25.58
N ARG A 437 -8.08 -6.98 25.51
CA ARG A 437 -6.85 -6.17 25.57
C ARG A 437 -6.82 -5.08 24.50
N GLN A 438 -7.36 -5.36 23.32
CA GLN A 438 -7.38 -4.42 22.21
C GLN A 438 -8.29 -3.22 22.53
N THR A 439 -9.52 -3.49 22.98
CA THR A 439 -10.47 -2.45 23.41
C THR A 439 -9.89 -1.59 24.53
N LYS A 440 -9.22 -2.20 25.48
CA LYS A 440 -8.50 -1.48 26.54
C LYS A 440 -7.46 -0.51 25.97
N ASP A 441 -6.57 -1.02 25.10
CA ASP A 441 -5.50 -0.21 24.51
C ASP A 441 -6.06 0.92 23.65
N GLU A 442 -7.10 0.67 22.86
CA GLU A 442 -7.81 1.68 22.06
C GLU A 442 -8.37 2.82 22.94
N MET A 443 -9.06 2.47 24.03
CA MET A 443 -9.67 3.47 24.90
C MET A 443 -8.65 4.28 25.68
N ILE A 444 -7.56 3.66 26.14
CA ILE A 444 -6.46 4.38 26.77
C ILE A 444 -5.80 5.35 25.79
N LEU A 445 -5.52 4.91 24.57
CA LEU A 445 -4.93 5.75 23.52
C LEU A 445 -5.84 6.91 23.16
N PHE A 446 -7.15 6.64 23.02
CA PHE A 446 -8.13 7.68 22.75
C PHE A 446 -8.16 8.72 23.87
N GLY A 447 -8.34 8.29 25.12
CA GLY A 447 -8.35 9.20 26.27
C GLY A 447 -7.05 9.99 26.42
N TYR A 448 -5.91 9.39 26.09
CA TYR A 448 -4.61 10.03 26.16
C TYR A 448 -4.42 11.15 25.13
N MET A 449 -4.92 10.94 23.90
CA MET A 449 -4.75 11.90 22.80
C MET A 449 -5.86 12.94 22.71
N ASP A 450 -6.99 12.67 23.34
CA ASP A 450 -8.15 13.56 23.33
C ASP A 450 -7.96 14.81 24.20
N SER A 451 -8.80 15.82 24.01
CA SER A 451 -8.82 17.01 24.86
C SER A 451 -9.01 16.62 26.32
N ASN A 452 -8.10 17.09 27.18
CA ASN A 452 -8.06 16.66 28.56
C ASN A 452 -9.16 17.35 29.38
N SER A 453 -10.06 16.56 29.98
CA SER A 453 -11.21 17.01 30.75
C SER A 453 -10.85 17.70 32.07
N ILE A 454 -9.61 17.57 32.57
CA ILE A 454 -9.11 18.24 33.77
C ILE A 454 -8.97 19.75 33.53
N TYR A 455 -8.58 20.14 32.31
CA TYR A 455 -8.41 21.56 31.98
C TYR A 455 -9.76 22.20 31.64
N THR A 456 -10.01 23.40 32.19
CA THR A 456 -11.10 24.27 31.71
C THR A 456 -10.68 24.93 30.42
N LYS A 457 -11.49 24.80 29.34
CA LYS A 457 -11.38 25.78 28.26
C LYS A 457 -11.73 27.13 28.88
N LYS A 458 -10.84 28.14 28.75
CA LYS A 458 -11.24 29.54 28.92
C LYS A 458 -12.35 29.75 27.87
N GLU A 459 -13.57 30.04 28.31
CA GLU A 459 -14.59 30.59 27.43
C GLU A 459 -13.97 31.86 26.84
N GLU A 460 -13.71 31.88 25.56
CA GLU A 460 -13.45 33.12 24.83
C GLU A 460 -14.75 33.92 24.96
N ASN A 461 -14.78 34.87 25.91
CA ASN A 461 -15.83 35.88 25.93
C ASN A 461 -15.69 36.70 24.65
N ASN A 462 -16.59 36.41 23.66
CA ASN A 462 -16.88 37.33 22.58
C ASN A 462 -17.72 38.49 23.08
#